data_fec3784e5491c094e06be93f36d33aff
#
_entry.id   fec3784e5491c094e06be93f36d33aff
#
_cell.length_a   1.000
_cell.length_b   1.000
_cell.length_c   1.000
_cell.angle_alpha   90.00
_cell.angle_beta   90.00
_cell.angle_gamma   90.00
#
_symmetry.space_group_name_H-M   'P 1'
#
loop_
_entity.id
_entity.type
_entity.pdbx_description
1 polymer ?
#
loop_
_entity_poly.entity_id
_entity_poly.type
_entity_poly.pdbx_seq_one_letter_code
_entity_poly.pdbx_strand_id
1 'polypeptide(L)'
;MQYKLEYSATNNYAQPVWGAYMKFLIHPYAAFGVQASFPFFQTSADGSWWTSNSRKQEVTELFFKTEMRFNSLDILYSTDVFVPEVNPFEREWLQVTKEKAVLNSEAWIVDNYKYIFSSKHRLKSFLSAEEMSVFSMPNKGNLIEKIIALRDQLHAYLEFAPGVTTTQTTASEVMQMKQGVCQDFVHVFLAVLRNSGIAARYTSGYLHEGKDMRGASQLHAWVECHVPDVGWVGIDPSNKLLVDHNYVKICHGYDYDDCMPLRGVVNTYALNQSSNYQVKVQQIQ
;
A
#
# COMPACT_ATOMS: atom_id res chain seq x y z
N MET A 1 -9.19 -8.29 -17.07
CA MET A 1 -7.86 -8.92 -17.10
C MET A 1 -7.78 -10.03 -16.08
N GLN A 2 -7.09 -11.13 -16.40
CA GLN A 2 -6.84 -12.22 -15.45
C GLN A 2 -5.35 -12.34 -15.17
N TYR A 3 -4.99 -12.47 -13.90
CA TYR A 3 -3.61 -12.58 -13.43
C TYR A 3 -3.45 -13.79 -12.51
N LYS A 4 -2.29 -14.44 -12.59
CA LYS A 4 -1.79 -15.33 -11.57
C LYS A 4 -0.83 -14.55 -10.68
N LEU A 5 -1.10 -14.58 -9.38
CA LEU A 5 -0.28 -13.95 -8.34
C LEU A 5 0.49 -15.02 -7.59
N GLU A 6 1.78 -14.81 -7.41
CA GLU A 6 2.65 -15.68 -6.63
C GLU A 6 3.42 -14.81 -5.63
N TYR A 7 3.47 -15.24 -4.37
CA TYR A 7 4.29 -14.66 -3.33
C TYR A 7 5.11 -15.76 -2.68
N SER A 8 6.41 -15.56 -2.60
CA SER A 8 7.32 -16.46 -1.88
C SER A 8 8.11 -15.67 -0.86
N ALA A 9 8.34 -16.25 0.30
CA ALA A 9 9.17 -15.64 1.33
C ALA A 9 9.96 -16.69 2.08
N THR A 10 11.19 -16.36 2.48
CA THR A 10 12.03 -17.13 3.38
C THR A 10 12.41 -16.27 4.56
N ASN A 11 12.03 -16.72 5.76
CA ASN A 11 12.40 -16.09 7.02
C ASN A 11 13.43 -16.96 7.73
N ASN A 12 14.63 -16.43 7.93
CA ASN A 12 15.72 -17.11 8.63
C ASN A 12 15.88 -16.53 10.03
N TYR A 13 16.04 -17.40 11.02
CA TYR A 13 16.17 -17.05 12.42
C TYR A 13 17.54 -17.52 12.93
N ALA A 14 18.29 -16.62 13.55
CA ALA A 14 19.62 -16.94 14.12
C ALA A 14 19.54 -17.95 15.27
N GLN A 15 18.41 -18.02 15.95
CA GLN A 15 18.11 -18.98 17.01
C GLN A 15 16.88 -19.81 16.64
N PRO A 16 16.79 -21.08 17.09
CA PRO A 16 15.61 -21.89 16.86
C PRO A 16 14.32 -21.23 17.36
N VAL A 17 13.28 -21.34 16.57
CA VAL A 17 11.91 -20.97 16.90
C VAL A 17 11.16 -22.24 17.31
N TRP A 18 10.41 -22.21 18.44
CA TRP A 18 9.57 -23.32 18.92
C TRP A 18 8.08 -23.00 18.79
N GLY A 19 7.67 -22.61 17.64
CA GLY A 19 6.29 -22.24 17.33
C GLY A 19 6.15 -20.82 16.86
N ALA A 20 5.17 -20.63 16.01
CA ALA A 20 4.86 -19.34 15.41
C ALA A 20 3.35 -19.17 15.24
N TYR A 21 2.90 -17.93 15.39
CA TYR A 21 1.59 -17.48 14.94
C TYR A 21 1.79 -16.28 14.02
N MET A 22 1.36 -16.41 12.77
CA MET A 22 1.61 -15.42 11.72
C MET A 22 0.33 -15.01 11.04
N LYS A 23 0.22 -13.74 10.67
CA LYS A 23 -0.81 -13.14 9.86
C LYS A 23 -0.21 -12.54 8.60
N PHE A 24 -0.83 -12.82 7.46
CA PHE A 24 -0.42 -12.32 6.16
C PHE A 24 -1.53 -11.47 5.54
N LEU A 25 -1.13 -10.31 5.02
CA LEU A 25 -1.94 -9.46 4.14
C LEU A 25 -1.32 -9.54 2.74
N ILE A 26 -1.65 -10.62 2.02
CA ILE A 26 -1.14 -10.93 0.68
C ILE A 26 -2.24 -11.39 -0.28
N HIS A 27 -3.48 -11.60 0.20
CA HIS A 27 -4.61 -11.99 -0.64
C HIS A 27 -5.30 -10.76 -1.23
N PRO A 28 -5.70 -10.79 -2.52
CA PRO A 28 -6.37 -9.68 -3.18
C PRO A 28 -7.63 -9.21 -2.45
N TYR A 29 -7.83 -7.91 -2.45
CA TYR A 29 -9.01 -7.25 -1.92
C TYR A 29 -10.20 -7.48 -2.85
N ALA A 30 -11.19 -8.25 -2.37
CA ALA A 30 -12.37 -8.61 -3.15
C ALA A 30 -13.44 -7.50 -3.09
N ALA A 31 -13.27 -6.43 -3.86
CA ALA A 31 -14.22 -5.34 -4.00
C ALA A 31 -14.22 -4.78 -5.43
N PHE A 32 -15.24 -4.01 -5.78
CA PHE A 32 -15.37 -3.33 -7.08
C PHE A 32 -15.24 -4.27 -8.29
N GLY A 33 -15.76 -5.50 -8.18
CA GLY A 33 -15.73 -6.50 -9.25
C GLY A 33 -14.44 -7.32 -9.32
N VAL A 34 -13.47 -7.06 -8.46
CA VAL A 34 -12.28 -7.93 -8.32
C VAL A 34 -12.70 -9.26 -7.69
N GLN A 35 -12.30 -10.36 -8.31
CA GLN A 35 -12.59 -11.72 -7.85
C GLN A 35 -11.29 -12.51 -7.76
N ALA A 36 -11.00 -13.08 -6.61
CA ALA A 36 -9.84 -13.95 -6.39
C ALA A 36 -10.30 -15.39 -6.11
N SER A 37 -9.54 -16.35 -6.62
CA SER A 37 -9.74 -17.76 -6.31
C SER A 37 -9.34 -18.05 -4.86
N PHE A 38 -9.78 -19.22 -4.34
CA PHE A 38 -9.28 -19.68 -3.05
C PHE A 38 -7.75 -19.85 -3.10
N PRO A 39 -6.99 -19.33 -2.12
CA PRO A 39 -5.53 -19.31 -2.19
C PRO A 39 -4.94 -20.71 -2.03
N PHE A 40 -3.88 -20.99 -2.79
CA PHE A 40 -2.89 -22.00 -2.43
C PHE A 40 -1.92 -21.40 -1.43
N PHE A 41 -1.70 -22.09 -0.31
CA PHE A 41 -0.75 -21.66 0.72
C PHE A 41 -0.02 -22.88 1.27
N GLN A 42 1.31 -22.81 1.27
CA GLN A 42 2.20 -23.85 1.76
C GLN A 42 3.35 -23.25 2.55
N THR A 43 3.81 -23.96 3.57
CA THR A 43 4.98 -23.61 4.38
C THR A 43 5.92 -24.80 4.53
N SER A 44 7.22 -24.55 4.78
CA SER A 44 8.21 -25.59 5.04
C SER A 44 8.06 -26.25 6.42
N ALA A 45 7.36 -25.61 7.36
CA ALA A 45 7.01 -26.21 8.65
C ALA A 45 5.56 -26.68 8.61
N ASP A 46 5.29 -27.87 9.16
CA ASP A 46 3.94 -28.36 9.34
C ASP A 46 3.16 -27.45 10.28
N GLY A 47 1.90 -27.19 9.96
CA GLY A 47 1.05 -26.33 10.75
C GLY A 47 -0.36 -26.21 10.18
N SER A 48 -1.17 -25.41 10.82
CA SER A 48 -2.53 -25.10 10.37
C SER A 48 -2.60 -23.70 9.79
N TRP A 49 -3.30 -23.53 8.69
CA TRP A 49 -3.59 -22.23 8.13
C TRP A 49 -5.08 -22.07 7.81
N TRP A 50 -5.55 -20.84 7.83
CA TRP A 50 -6.94 -20.47 7.51
C TRP A 50 -7.03 -19.01 7.05
N THR A 51 -8.14 -18.64 6.47
CA THR A 51 -8.45 -17.27 6.09
C THR A 51 -9.56 -16.71 7.00
N SER A 52 -9.52 -15.39 7.20
CA SER A 52 -10.55 -14.64 7.89
C SER A 52 -10.78 -13.31 7.17
N ASN A 53 -12.04 -12.93 7.04
CA ASN A 53 -12.40 -11.65 6.48
C ASN A 53 -12.52 -10.61 7.59
N SER A 54 -11.67 -9.59 7.56
CA SER A 54 -11.76 -8.47 8.47
C SER A 54 -12.95 -7.58 8.10
N ARG A 55 -14.00 -7.58 8.94
CA ARG A 55 -15.19 -6.74 8.73
C ARG A 55 -14.89 -5.23 8.75
N LYS A 56 -13.78 -4.81 9.39
CA LYS A 56 -13.41 -3.39 9.51
C LYS A 56 -12.69 -2.85 8.27
N GLN A 57 -12.01 -3.70 7.52
CA GLN A 57 -11.16 -3.31 6.40
C GLN A 57 -11.55 -4.00 5.10
N GLU A 58 -12.54 -4.93 5.14
CA GLU A 58 -12.97 -5.75 4.00
C GLU A 58 -11.83 -6.54 3.33
N VAL A 59 -10.75 -6.79 4.08
CA VAL A 59 -9.58 -7.52 3.62
C VAL A 59 -9.64 -8.97 4.04
N THR A 60 -9.10 -9.86 3.22
CA THR A 60 -8.88 -11.26 3.58
C THR A 60 -7.52 -11.39 4.26
N GLU A 61 -7.55 -11.71 5.53
CA GLU A 61 -6.37 -12.03 6.32
C GLU A 61 -6.12 -13.54 6.24
N LEU A 62 -4.87 -13.93 6.00
CA LEU A 62 -4.45 -15.32 6.03
C LEU A 62 -3.61 -15.55 7.28
N PHE A 63 -3.90 -16.61 7.99
CA PHE A 63 -3.23 -16.96 9.25
C PHE A 63 -2.52 -18.31 9.12
N PHE A 64 -1.38 -18.42 9.79
CA PHE A 64 -0.63 -19.66 9.95
C PHE A 64 -0.21 -19.84 11.39
N LYS A 65 -0.38 -21.05 11.92
CA LYS A 65 0.07 -21.45 13.25
C LYS A 65 0.85 -22.76 13.16
N THR A 66 2.00 -22.81 13.81
CA THR A 66 2.78 -24.03 13.99
C THR A 66 3.33 -24.10 15.41
N GLU A 67 3.52 -25.32 15.91
CA GLU A 67 4.22 -25.66 17.16
C GLU A 67 5.54 -26.39 16.87
N MET A 68 5.88 -26.54 15.60
CA MET A 68 7.12 -27.19 15.16
C MET A 68 8.35 -26.29 15.46
N ARG A 69 9.50 -26.95 15.66
CA ARG A 69 10.78 -26.27 15.77
C ARG A 69 11.40 -26.07 14.39
N PHE A 70 11.86 -24.85 14.12
CA PHE A 70 12.52 -24.51 12.86
C PHE A 70 13.53 -23.37 13.03
N ASN A 71 14.47 -23.26 12.10
CA ASN A 71 15.40 -22.12 11.97
C ASN A 71 15.14 -21.32 10.69
N SER A 72 14.43 -21.92 9.72
CA SER A 72 13.98 -21.25 8.51
C SER A 72 12.53 -21.60 8.25
N LEU A 73 11.76 -20.62 7.77
CA LEU A 73 10.38 -20.81 7.36
C LEU A 73 10.22 -20.28 5.94
N ASP A 74 10.03 -21.20 4.99
CA ASP A 74 9.65 -20.89 3.64
C ASP A 74 8.13 -20.84 3.52
N ILE A 75 7.65 -19.87 2.76
CA ILE A 75 6.24 -19.59 2.53
C ILE A 75 6.02 -19.49 1.03
N LEU A 76 5.06 -20.25 0.51
CA LEU A 76 4.59 -20.17 -0.86
C LEU A 76 3.09 -19.85 -0.86
N TYR A 77 2.70 -18.86 -1.63
CA TYR A 77 1.33 -18.45 -1.81
C TYR A 77 1.05 -18.22 -3.30
N SER A 78 -0.10 -18.67 -3.78
CA SER A 78 -0.59 -18.27 -5.10
C SER A 78 -2.11 -18.20 -5.16
N THR A 79 -2.62 -17.38 -6.06
CA THR A 79 -4.05 -17.25 -6.38
C THR A 79 -4.22 -16.71 -7.79
N ASP A 80 -5.33 -17.06 -8.44
CA ASP A 80 -5.74 -16.42 -9.67
C ASP A 80 -6.72 -15.29 -9.34
N VAL A 81 -6.61 -14.17 -10.05
CA VAL A 81 -7.44 -13.01 -9.82
C VAL A 81 -7.97 -12.44 -11.14
N PHE A 82 -9.26 -12.13 -11.16
CA PHE A 82 -9.89 -11.32 -12.19
C PHE A 82 -9.97 -9.88 -11.71
N VAL A 83 -9.45 -8.94 -12.51
CA VAL A 83 -9.53 -7.49 -12.29
C VAL A 83 -10.33 -6.88 -13.44
N PRO A 84 -11.44 -6.19 -13.16
CA PRO A 84 -12.17 -5.46 -14.20
C PRO A 84 -11.27 -4.42 -14.86
N GLU A 85 -11.46 -4.23 -16.15
CA GLU A 85 -10.80 -3.14 -16.85
C GLU A 85 -11.38 -1.81 -16.38
N VAL A 86 -10.53 -0.91 -15.95
CA VAL A 86 -10.90 0.42 -15.46
C VAL A 86 -10.06 1.44 -16.20
N ASN A 87 -10.73 2.38 -16.86
CA ASN A 87 -10.08 3.58 -17.36
C ASN A 87 -10.25 4.69 -16.30
N PRO A 88 -9.19 5.09 -15.62
CA PRO A 88 -9.29 6.14 -14.59
C PRO A 88 -9.69 7.51 -15.14
N PHE A 89 -9.59 7.71 -16.46
CA PHE A 89 -9.95 8.97 -17.12
C PHE A 89 -11.40 9.03 -17.62
N GLU A 90 -12.17 7.94 -17.60
CA GLU A 90 -13.58 7.89 -18.03
C GLU A 90 -14.58 8.32 -16.95
N ARG A 91 -14.11 8.91 -15.85
CA ARG A 91 -14.98 9.34 -14.75
C ARG A 91 -15.44 10.77 -14.94
N GLU A 92 -16.73 11.01 -14.71
CA GLU A 92 -17.26 12.37 -14.63
C GLU A 92 -16.85 13.01 -13.32
N TRP A 93 -16.09 14.11 -13.43
CA TRP A 93 -15.63 14.89 -12.29
C TRP A 93 -16.63 15.99 -11.93
N LEU A 94 -16.88 16.20 -10.65
CA LEU A 94 -17.69 17.33 -10.18
C LEU A 94 -17.14 18.67 -10.65
N GLN A 95 -18.06 19.62 -10.90
CA GLN A 95 -17.65 21.00 -11.11
C GLN A 95 -16.88 21.53 -9.92
N VAL A 96 -15.80 22.27 -10.17
CA VAL A 96 -14.86 22.79 -9.13
C VAL A 96 -15.57 23.53 -7.98
N THR A 97 -16.65 24.26 -8.27
CA THR A 97 -17.42 24.99 -7.25
C THR A 97 -18.18 24.07 -6.31
N LYS A 98 -18.81 23.00 -6.83
CA LYS A 98 -19.51 21.98 -6.03
C LYS A 98 -18.54 21.16 -5.21
N GLU A 99 -17.43 20.74 -5.83
CA GLU A 99 -16.35 20.00 -5.19
C GLU A 99 -15.81 20.74 -3.96
N LYS A 100 -15.51 22.06 -4.09
CA LYS A 100 -15.03 22.89 -2.99
C LYS A 100 -16.06 23.00 -1.84
N ALA A 101 -17.34 23.07 -2.16
CA ALA A 101 -18.40 23.12 -1.15
C ALA A 101 -18.49 21.80 -0.36
N VAL A 102 -18.37 20.64 -1.04
CA VAL A 102 -18.35 19.33 -0.39
C VAL A 102 -17.12 19.17 0.50
N LEU A 103 -15.93 19.46 0.01
CA LEU A 103 -14.68 19.30 0.75
C LEU A 103 -14.61 20.14 2.03
N ASN A 104 -15.31 21.28 2.07
CA ASN A 104 -15.38 22.15 3.25
C ASN A 104 -16.58 21.85 4.16
N SER A 105 -17.42 20.87 3.84
CA SER A 105 -18.57 20.51 4.67
C SER A 105 -18.14 19.72 5.92
N GLU A 106 -18.82 19.94 7.04
CA GLU A 106 -18.59 19.19 8.28
C GLU A 106 -18.81 17.68 8.08
N ALA A 107 -19.83 17.31 7.32
CA ALA A 107 -20.11 15.91 7.00
C ALA A 107 -18.93 15.24 6.31
N TRP A 108 -18.35 15.88 5.28
CA TRP A 108 -17.17 15.35 4.60
C TRP A 108 -15.97 15.18 5.53
N ILE A 109 -15.73 16.18 6.38
CA ILE A 109 -14.61 16.15 7.33
C ILE A 109 -14.80 15.01 8.35
N VAL A 110 -16.01 14.83 8.87
CA VAL A 110 -16.34 13.77 9.84
C VAL A 110 -16.18 12.39 9.19
N ASP A 111 -16.72 12.18 8.00
CA ASP A 111 -16.66 10.89 7.29
C ASP A 111 -15.23 10.50 6.91
N ASN A 112 -14.39 11.50 6.65
CA ASN A 112 -13.00 11.30 6.21
C ASN A 112 -11.97 11.60 7.29
N TYR A 113 -12.39 11.86 8.53
CA TYR A 113 -11.53 12.32 9.64
C TYR A 113 -10.22 11.55 9.74
N LYS A 114 -10.29 10.22 9.72
CA LYS A 114 -9.11 9.35 9.84
C LYS A 114 -8.06 9.61 8.76
N TYR A 115 -8.46 10.03 7.57
CA TYR A 115 -7.60 10.12 6.40
C TYR A 115 -7.29 11.56 5.95
N ILE A 116 -7.90 12.56 6.60
CA ILE A 116 -7.61 13.99 6.34
C ILE A 116 -6.49 14.47 7.25
N PHE A 117 -6.50 14.07 8.55
CA PHE A 117 -5.57 14.65 9.51
C PHE A 117 -4.25 13.90 9.58
N SER A 118 -3.16 14.64 9.40
CA SER A 118 -1.81 14.16 9.72
C SER A 118 -1.65 14.05 11.25
N SER A 119 -0.93 13.02 11.68
CA SER A 119 -0.62 12.83 13.10
C SER A 119 0.88 12.77 13.28
N LYS A 120 1.42 13.70 14.08
CA LYS A 120 2.84 13.68 14.48
C LYS A 120 3.23 12.47 15.35
N HIS A 121 2.27 11.66 15.76
CA HIS A 121 2.53 10.35 16.37
C HIS A 121 2.69 9.23 15.34
N ARG A 122 2.42 9.52 14.06
CA ARG A 122 2.59 8.64 12.90
C ARG A 122 3.68 9.19 12.00
N LEU A 123 4.92 9.20 12.47
CA LEU A 123 6.07 9.85 11.85
C LEU A 123 6.34 9.39 10.41
N LYS A 124 5.96 8.17 10.05
CA LYS A 124 6.14 7.63 8.69
C LYS A 124 5.46 8.48 7.62
N SER A 125 4.35 9.14 7.93
CA SER A 125 3.62 10.00 7.01
C SER A 125 3.35 11.39 7.61
N PHE A 126 4.36 11.99 8.23
CA PHE A 126 4.31 13.34 8.80
C PHE A 126 5.45 14.19 8.25
N LEU A 127 5.14 15.42 7.87
CA LEU A 127 6.09 16.47 7.49
C LEU A 127 5.83 17.75 8.29
N SER A 128 6.89 18.48 8.62
CA SER A 128 6.81 19.79 9.22
C SER A 128 6.34 20.85 8.21
N ALA A 129 5.94 22.03 8.68
CA ALA A 129 5.55 23.13 7.81
C ALA A 129 6.69 23.59 6.89
N GLU A 130 7.94 23.51 7.34
CA GLU A 130 9.12 23.84 6.54
C GLU A 130 9.30 22.85 5.38
N GLU A 131 9.23 21.54 5.68
CA GLU A 131 9.32 20.48 4.66
C GLU A 131 8.16 20.57 3.66
N MET A 132 6.96 20.93 4.12
CA MET A 132 5.79 21.14 3.27
C MET A 132 5.94 22.33 2.31
N SER A 133 6.79 23.31 2.60
CA SER A 133 6.98 24.49 1.75
C SER A 133 7.58 24.19 0.37
N VAL A 134 8.14 22.98 0.20
CA VAL A 134 8.63 22.46 -1.09
C VAL A 134 7.47 22.23 -2.07
N PHE A 135 6.27 21.96 -1.56
CA PHE A 135 5.11 21.61 -2.37
C PHE A 135 4.14 22.79 -2.46
N SER A 136 3.64 23.03 -3.67
CA SER A 136 2.69 24.10 -3.93
C SER A 136 1.46 23.58 -4.63
N MET A 137 0.30 23.70 -3.95
CA MET A 137 -0.97 23.31 -4.54
C MET A 137 -1.41 24.35 -5.59
N PRO A 138 -1.76 23.92 -6.81
CA PRO A 138 -2.28 24.84 -7.82
C PRO A 138 -3.56 25.54 -7.37
N ASN A 139 -3.67 26.82 -7.68
CA ASN A 139 -4.86 27.63 -7.36
C ASN A 139 -6.04 27.33 -8.29
N LYS A 140 -5.79 26.78 -9.49
CA LYS A 140 -6.79 26.45 -10.52
C LYS A 140 -6.89 24.94 -10.71
N GLY A 141 -7.97 24.50 -11.33
CA GLY A 141 -8.23 23.09 -11.62
C GLY A 141 -9.12 22.40 -10.57
N ASN A 142 -9.64 21.23 -10.94
CA ASN A 142 -10.38 20.36 -10.04
C ASN A 142 -9.44 19.62 -9.06
N LEU A 143 -10.00 18.87 -8.11
CA LEU A 143 -9.20 18.20 -7.08
C LEU A 143 -8.19 17.20 -7.67
N ILE A 144 -8.60 16.43 -8.68
CA ILE A 144 -7.71 15.43 -9.27
C ILE A 144 -6.54 16.07 -10.01
N GLU A 145 -6.76 17.18 -10.73
CA GLU A 145 -5.70 17.94 -11.39
C GLU A 145 -4.68 18.48 -10.38
N LYS A 146 -5.16 18.95 -9.22
CA LYS A 146 -4.31 19.41 -8.12
C LYS A 146 -3.50 18.28 -7.50
N ILE A 147 -4.14 17.11 -7.28
CA ILE A 147 -3.45 15.92 -6.76
C ILE A 147 -2.38 15.44 -7.74
N ILE A 148 -2.68 15.40 -9.04
CA ILE A 148 -1.72 15.05 -10.09
C ILE A 148 -0.53 16.02 -10.09
N ALA A 149 -0.78 17.31 -9.96
CA ALA A 149 0.29 18.31 -9.91
C ALA A 149 1.18 18.15 -8.66
N LEU A 150 0.62 17.85 -7.51
CA LEU A 150 1.39 17.53 -6.29
C LEU A 150 2.20 16.25 -6.44
N ARG A 151 1.63 15.19 -7.07
CA ARG A 151 2.34 13.95 -7.41
C ARG A 151 3.55 14.24 -8.29
N ASP A 152 3.37 15.08 -9.31
CA ASP A 152 4.43 15.42 -10.26
C ASP A 152 5.56 16.21 -9.61
N GLN A 153 5.24 17.12 -8.67
CA GLN A 153 6.24 17.81 -7.86
C GLN A 153 7.04 16.81 -6.99
N LEU A 154 6.35 15.89 -6.31
CA LEU A 154 7.00 14.87 -5.51
C LEU A 154 7.90 13.96 -6.36
N HIS A 155 7.40 13.49 -7.50
CA HIS A 155 8.17 12.62 -8.40
C HIS A 155 9.43 13.32 -8.94
N ALA A 156 9.37 14.64 -9.15
CA ALA A 156 10.53 15.44 -9.55
C ALA A 156 11.51 15.72 -8.38
N TYR A 157 11.03 15.67 -7.14
CA TYR A 157 11.83 15.94 -5.94
C TYR A 157 12.59 14.73 -5.43
N LEU A 158 12.01 13.51 -5.56
CA LEU A 158 12.58 12.27 -5.05
C LEU A 158 13.12 11.38 -6.18
N GLU A 159 14.29 10.80 -5.93
CA GLU A 159 14.88 9.75 -6.77
C GLU A 159 14.50 8.35 -6.25
N PHE A 160 14.13 7.44 -7.15
CA PHE A 160 13.86 6.06 -6.77
C PHE A 160 15.18 5.29 -6.60
N ALA A 161 15.47 4.88 -5.37
CA ALA A 161 16.72 4.23 -5.00
C ALA A 161 16.46 3.05 -4.03
N PRO A 162 16.53 1.78 -4.50
CA PRO A 162 16.43 0.62 -3.64
C PRO A 162 17.60 0.51 -2.65
N GLY A 163 17.28 0.04 -1.41
CA GLY A 163 18.29 -0.28 -0.39
C GLY A 163 18.77 0.91 0.44
N VAL A 164 18.29 2.14 0.19
CA VAL A 164 18.68 3.34 0.97
C VAL A 164 17.78 3.58 2.18
N THR A 165 16.61 2.98 2.22
CA THR A 165 15.59 3.12 3.27
C THR A 165 15.19 1.77 3.85
N THR A 166 14.49 1.81 4.97
CA THR A 166 13.88 0.65 5.65
C THR A 166 12.39 0.90 5.88
N THR A 167 11.66 -0.11 6.35
CA THR A 167 10.25 0.04 6.75
C THR A 167 10.04 0.98 7.95
N GLN A 168 11.10 1.43 8.60
CA GLN A 168 11.06 2.38 9.72
C GLN A 168 11.40 3.83 9.30
N THR A 169 11.92 4.01 8.09
CA THR A 169 12.28 5.34 7.58
C THR A 169 11.05 6.26 7.52
N THR A 170 11.20 7.46 8.05
CA THR A 170 10.14 8.47 8.13
C THR A 170 10.08 9.35 6.88
N ALA A 171 8.93 9.97 6.61
CA ALA A 171 8.79 10.91 5.50
C ALA A 171 9.80 12.08 5.57
N SER A 172 10.10 12.58 6.77
CA SER A 172 11.09 13.63 6.99
C SER A 172 12.51 13.18 6.59
N GLU A 173 12.93 11.98 6.97
CA GLU A 173 14.21 11.40 6.58
C GLU A 173 14.30 11.22 5.05
N VAL A 174 13.22 10.75 4.42
CA VAL A 174 13.12 10.62 2.95
C VAL A 174 13.28 11.99 2.27
N MET A 175 12.63 13.05 2.80
CA MET A 175 12.77 14.41 2.28
C MET A 175 14.21 14.92 2.36
N GLN A 176 14.93 14.60 3.41
CA GLN A 176 16.34 14.98 3.60
C GLN A 176 17.26 14.21 2.63
N MET A 177 17.05 12.90 2.49
CA MET A 177 17.84 12.04 1.60
C MET A 177 17.50 12.28 0.12
N LYS A 178 16.28 12.74 -0.19
CA LYS A 178 15.72 12.87 -1.54
C LYS A 178 15.71 11.56 -2.33
N GLN A 179 15.73 10.44 -1.64
CA GLN A 179 15.79 9.09 -2.21
C GLN A 179 14.91 8.14 -1.43
N GLY A 180 14.32 7.14 -2.12
CA GLY A 180 13.52 6.12 -1.49
C GLY A 180 12.88 5.16 -2.49
N VAL A 181 12.06 4.24 -1.97
CA VAL A 181 11.28 3.28 -2.76
C VAL A 181 9.78 3.64 -2.75
N CYS A 182 8.94 2.86 -3.41
CA CYS A 182 7.49 3.12 -3.53
C CYS A 182 6.83 3.45 -2.19
N GLN A 183 7.16 2.73 -1.11
CA GLN A 183 6.66 2.98 0.25
C GLN A 183 7.00 4.40 0.73
N ASP A 184 8.20 4.87 0.46
CA ASP A 184 8.69 6.19 0.91
C ASP A 184 8.00 7.32 0.14
N PHE A 185 7.88 7.17 -1.19
CA PHE A 185 7.09 8.09 -2.02
C PHE A 185 5.66 8.20 -1.50
N VAL A 186 5.04 7.08 -1.14
CA VAL A 186 3.67 7.05 -0.58
C VAL A 186 3.61 7.78 0.76
N HIS A 187 4.55 7.56 1.67
CA HIS A 187 4.54 8.23 2.99
C HIS A 187 4.68 9.75 2.87
N VAL A 188 5.59 10.23 2.02
CA VAL A 188 5.73 11.67 1.75
C VAL A 188 4.47 12.21 1.09
N PHE A 189 3.91 11.51 0.09
CA PHE A 189 2.71 11.96 -0.60
C PHE A 189 1.47 12.02 0.30
N LEU A 190 1.30 11.04 1.20
CA LEU A 190 0.25 11.07 2.23
C LEU A 190 0.36 12.31 3.14
N ALA A 191 1.58 12.65 3.57
CA ALA A 191 1.80 13.84 4.37
C ALA A 191 1.44 15.11 3.59
N VAL A 192 1.85 15.22 2.33
CA VAL A 192 1.53 16.37 1.45
C VAL A 192 0.02 16.51 1.26
N LEU A 193 -0.67 15.44 0.93
CA LEU A 193 -2.12 15.45 0.68
C LEU A 193 -2.92 15.82 1.92
N ARG A 194 -2.63 15.17 3.07
CA ARG A 194 -3.32 15.42 4.33
C ARG A 194 -3.10 16.83 4.85
N ASN A 195 -1.87 17.35 4.77
CA ASN A 195 -1.59 18.74 5.11
C ASN A 195 -2.30 19.74 4.17
N SER A 196 -2.66 19.29 2.98
CA SER A 196 -3.47 20.04 2.01
C SER A 196 -4.99 19.86 2.20
N GLY A 197 -5.42 19.16 3.25
CA GLY A 197 -6.83 18.89 3.55
C GLY A 197 -7.47 17.81 2.67
N ILE A 198 -6.67 17.01 1.97
CA ILE A 198 -7.15 15.95 1.08
C ILE A 198 -7.14 14.61 1.84
N ALA A 199 -8.30 13.94 1.87
CA ALA A 199 -8.41 12.62 2.46
C ALA A 199 -7.62 11.61 1.63
N ALA A 200 -6.61 10.99 2.25
CA ALA A 200 -5.71 10.06 1.57
C ALA A 200 -5.32 8.89 2.46
N ARG A 201 -5.23 7.68 1.86
CA ARG A 201 -4.87 6.45 2.56
C ARG A 201 -3.76 5.69 1.84
N TYR A 202 -2.95 5.00 2.62
CA TYR A 202 -1.93 4.07 2.14
C TYR A 202 -2.62 2.85 1.53
N THR A 203 -2.12 2.36 0.42
CA THR A 203 -2.61 1.14 -0.22
C THR A 203 -1.43 0.26 -0.60
N SER A 204 -1.57 -1.04 -0.36
CA SER A 204 -0.59 -2.06 -0.75
C SER A 204 -1.24 -3.09 -1.67
N GLY A 205 -0.46 -3.61 -2.60
CA GLY A 205 -0.92 -4.62 -3.53
C GLY A 205 0.17 -5.14 -4.47
N TYR A 206 -0.27 -5.83 -5.50
CA TYR A 206 0.55 -6.33 -6.58
C TYR A 206 0.50 -5.36 -7.76
N LEU A 207 1.59 -5.28 -8.49
CA LEU A 207 1.69 -4.53 -9.73
C LEU A 207 2.10 -5.47 -10.86
N HIS A 208 1.28 -5.53 -11.91
CA HIS A 208 1.64 -6.23 -13.15
C HIS A 208 2.64 -5.40 -13.94
N GLU A 209 3.75 -6.02 -14.34
CA GLU A 209 4.84 -5.34 -15.06
C GLU A 209 4.40 -4.91 -16.47
N GLY A 210 4.28 -3.57 -16.66
CA GLY A 210 4.55 -2.98 -17.95
C GLY A 210 6.05 -2.75 -18.12
N LYS A 211 6.53 -2.52 -19.35
CA LYS A 211 7.92 -2.08 -19.58
C LYS A 211 8.16 -0.81 -18.74
N ASP A 212 9.25 -0.82 -17.94
CA ASP A 212 9.74 0.31 -17.15
C ASP A 212 8.96 0.64 -15.85
N MET A 213 8.08 -0.21 -15.34
CA MET A 213 7.44 0.00 -14.04
C MET A 213 8.34 -0.40 -12.85
N ARG A 214 8.38 0.46 -11.83
CA ARG A 214 9.19 0.26 -10.62
C ARG A 214 8.38 -0.53 -9.58
N GLY A 215 9.00 -1.55 -8.95
CA GLY A 215 8.43 -2.25 -7.80
C GLY A 215 7.64 -3.53 -8.10
N ALA A 216 7.65 -4.03 -9.33
CA ALA A 216 6.85 -5.19 -9.73
C ALA A 216 7.35 -6.55 -9.19
N SER A 217 8.61 -6.67 -8.81
CA SER A 217 9.16 -7.90 -8.18
C SER A 217 8.91 -7.98 -6.67
N GLN A 218 8.26 -6.98 -6.09
CA GLN A 218 7.89 -6.89 -4.67
C GLN A 218 6.45 -6.41 -4.53
N LEU A 219 5.89 -6.44 -3.31
CA LEU A 219 4.63 -5.77 -3.06
C LEU A 219 4.79 -4.27 -3.28
N HIS A 220 3.87 -3.71 -4.02
CA HIS A 220 3.87 -2.31 -4.39
C HIS A 220 2.99 -1.47 -3.47
N ALA A 221 3.29 -0.18 -3.39
CA ALA A 221 2.51 0.78 -2.63
C ALA A 221 2.10 1.97 -3.49
N TRP A 222 0.88 2.46 -3.26
CA TRP A 222 0.34 3.67 -3.84
C TRP A 222 -0.58 4.40 -2.86
N VAL A 223 -1.09 5.55 -3.23
CA VAL A 223 -2.05 6.32 -2.45
C VAL A 223 -3.43 6.23 -3.07
N GLU A 224 -4.46 6.07 -2.26
CA GLU A 224 -5.82 6.35 -2.68
C GLU A 224 -6.30 7.66 -2.06
N CYS A 225 -6.80 8.58 -2.89
CA CYS A 225 -7.40 9.85 -2.50
C CYS A 225 -8.92 9.77 -2.60
N HIS A 226 -9.65 10.27 -1.60
CA HIS A 226 -11.10 10.33 -1.65
C HIS A 226 -11.55 11.60 -2.39
N VAL A 227 -12.19 11.41 -3.53
CA VAL A 227 -12.69 12.49 -4.39
C VAL A 227 -14.21 12.52 -4.30
N PRO A 228 -14.86 13.68 -4.03
CA PRO A 228 -16.31 13.79 -3.95
C PRO A 228 -17.02 13.22 -5.19
N ASP A 229 -18.09 12.46 -4.97
CA ASP A 229 -18.95 11.77 -5.95
C ASP A 229 -18.24 10.71 -6.83
N VAL A 230 -16.91 10.60 -6.72
CA VAL A 230 -16.11 9.60 -7.44
C VAL A 230 -15.69 8.45 -6.52
N GLY A 231 -15.43 8.75 -5.24
CA GLY A 231 -14.90 7.80 -4.27
C GLY A 231 -13.37 7.78 -4.24
N TRP A 232 -12.81 6.61 -3.90
CA TRP A 232 -11.36 6.45 -3.77
C TRP A 232 -10.69 6.28 -5.13
N VAL A 233 -9.75 7.17 -5.44
CA VAL A 233 -8.96 7.19 -6.68
C VAL A 233 -7.52 6.86 -6.36
N GLY A 234 -6.96 5.85 -7.02
CA GLY A 234 -5.58 5.41 -6.82
C GLY A 234 -4.59 6.24 -7.62
N ILE A 235 -3.49 6.62 -6.97
CA ILE A 235 -2.41 7.44 -7.53
C ILE A 235 -1.07 6.85 -7.10
N ASP A 236 -0.24 6.48 -8.07
CA ASP A 236 1.10 5.98 -7.85
C ASP A 236 2.14 7.11 -8.02
N PRO A 237 2.71 7.62 -6.91
CA PRO A 237 3.68 8.69 -6.98
C PRO A 237 5.06 8.22 -7.48
N SER A 238 5.40 6.95 -7.32
CA SER A 238 6.71 6.41 -7.72
C SER A 238 6.80 6.13 -9.22
N ASN A 239 5.68 5.72 -9.86
CA ASN A 239 5.60 5.50 -11.30
C ASN A 239 4.94 6.65 -12.07
N LYS A 240 4.47 7.68 -11.36
CA LYS A 240 3.79 8.84 -11.95
C LYS A 240 2.51 8.47 -12.72
N LEU A 241 1.75 7.51 -12.20
CA LEU A 241 0.55 6.96 -12.84
C LEU A 241 -0.73 7.19 -12.03
N LEU A 242 -1.87 7.05 -12.67
CA LEU A 242 -3.13 6.71 -12.03
C LEU A 242 -3.27 5.19 -12.01
N VAL A 243 -3.84 4.67 -10.94
CA VAL A 243 -4.06 3.23 -10.77
C VAL A 243 -5.13 2.74 -11.73
N ASP A 244 -4.81 1.69 -12.47
CA ASP A 244 -5.67 1.01 -13.42
C ASP A 244 -5.77 -0.50 -13.11
N HIS A 245 -6.19 -1.30 -14.08
CA HIS A 245 -6.31 -2.76 -13.96
C HIS A 245 -5.00 -3.52 -13.74
N ASN A 246 -3.82 -2.87 -13.93
CA ASN A 246 -2.52 -3.49 -13.64
C ASN A 246 -2.21 -3.53 -12.14
N TYR A 247 -2.97 -2.82 -11.31
CA TYR A 247 -2.81 -2.78 -9.86
C TYR A 247 -3.83 -3.68 -9.17
N VAL A 248 -3.35 -4.73 -8.50
CA VAL A 248 -4.21 -5.64 -7.72
C VAL A 248 -4.08 -5.31 -6.25
N LYS A 249 -5.07 -4.61 -5.72
CA LYS A 249 -5.10 -4.19 -4.32
C LYS A 249 -5.18 -5.38 -3.37
N ILE A 250 -4.43 -5.30 -2.26
CA ILE A 250 -4.51 -6.24 -1.12
C ILE A 250 -5.24 -5.58 0.04
N CYS A 251 -4.76 -4.42 0.47
CA CYS A 251 -5.29 -3.73 1.65
C CYS A 251 -5.06 -2.23 1.57
N HIS A 252 -5.68 -1.52 2.50
CA HIS A 252 -5.47 -0.10 2.70
C HIS A 252 -5.47 0.26 4.19
N GLY A 253 -4.83 1.37 4.54
CA GLY A 253 -4.76 1.83 5.91
C GLY A 253 -4.31 3.28 6.03
N TYR A 254 -4.02 3.70 7.25
CA TYR A 254 -3.50 5.04 7.50
C TYR A 254 -2.07 5.19 6.94
N ASP A 255 -1.22 4.20 7.19
CA ASP A 255 0.17 4.12 6.71
C ASP A 255 0.58 2.64 6.49
N TYR A 256 1.86 2.40 6.23
CA TYR A 256 2.42 1.06 6.05
C TYR A 256 2.12 0.12 7.22
N ASP A 257 2.09 0.61 8.46
CA ASP A 257 1.87 -0.26 9.62
C ASP A 257 0.50 -0.94 9.60
N ASP A 258 -0.52 -0.30 9.01
CA ASP A 258 -1.82 -0.93 8.80
C ASP A 258 -1.81 -1.98 7.66
N CYS A 259 -0.85 -1.88 6.73
CA CYS A 259 -0.77 -2.69 5.51
C CYS A 259 0.43 -3.66 5.46
N MET A 260 1.09 -3.88 6.57
CA MET A 260 2.27 -4.75 6.67
C MET A 260 1.93 -6.18 6.20
N PRO A 261 2.64 -6.70 5.18
CA PRO A 261 2.28 -7.97 4.53
C PRO A 261 2.44 -9.19 5.43
N LEU A 262 3.35 -9.13 6.40
CA LEU A 262 3.59 -10.19 7.38
C LEU A 262 3.71 -9.58 8.78
N ARG A 263 2.91 -10.10 9.70
CA ARG A 263 3.05 -9.90 11.15
C ARG A 263 3.05 -11.23 11.84
N GLY A 264 3.89 -11.39 12.86
CA GLY A 264 3.94 -12.65 13.59
C GLY A 264 4.48 -12.52 14.98
N VAL A 265 4.16 -13.52 15.77
CA VAL A 265 4.79 -13.79 17.07
C VAL A 265 5.47 -15.14 16.95
N VAL A 266 6.74 -15.18 17.30
CA VAL A 266 7.55 -16.40 17.33
C VAL A 266 8.05 -16.64 18.74
N ASN A 267 8.07 -17.90 19.15
CA ASN A 267 8.64 -18.29 20.43
C ASN A 267 10.13 -18.61 20.23
N THR A 268 11.00 -17.72 20.70
CA THR A 268 12.47 -17.85 20.61
C THR A 268 13.14 -17.10 21.75
N TYR A 269 14.38 -17.49 22.09
CA TYR A 269 15.15 -16.79 23.12
C TYR A 269 15.67 -15.41 22.71
N ALA A 270 15.96 -15.24 21.42
CA ALA A 270 16.43 -13.96 20.90
C ALA A 270 15.95 -13.79 19.46
N LEU A 271 15.26 -12.69 19.20
CA LEU A 271 14.80 -12.37 17.86
C LEU A 271 15.93 -11.68 17.08
N ASN A 272 16.60 -12.46 16.25
CA ASN A 272 17.47 -11.95 15.18
C ASN A 272 17.06 -12.70 13.91
N GLN A 273 16.44 -12.00 12.98
CA GLN A 273 15.88 -12.58 11.77
C GLN A 273 16.29 -11.80 10.53
N SER A 274 16.37 -12.50 9.42
CA SER A 274 16.40 -11.92 8.08
C SER A 274 15.25 -12.49 7.25
N SER A 275 14.65 -11.64 6.45
CA SER A 275 13.54 -12.03 5.58
C SER A 275 13.87 -11.63 4.15
N ASN A 276 13.62 -12.54 3.23
CA ASN A 276 13.67 -12.27 1.80
C ASN A 276 12.33 -12.69 1.20
N TYR A 277 11.76 -11.86 0.34
CA TYR A 277 10.51 -12.18 -0.34
C TYR A 277 10.54 -11.75 -1.80
N GLN A 278 9.77 -12.43 -2.61
CA GLN A 278 9.62 -12.18 -4.03
C GLN A 278 8.14 -12.29 -4.42
N VAL A 279 7.75 -11.44 -5.33
CA VAL A 279 6.42 -11.40 -5.93
C VAL A 279 6.52 -11.63 -7.43
N LYS A 280 5.56 -12.34 -7.99
CA LYS A 280 5.40 -12.52 -9.43
C LYS A 280 3.94 -12.34 -9.81
N VAL A 281 3.71 -11.50 -10.80
CA VAL A 281 2.39 -11.25 -11.38
C VAL A 281 2.45 -11.60 -12.85
N GLN A 282 1.64 -12.56 -13.27
CA GLN A 282 1.57 -13.01 -14.65
C GLN A 282 0.15 -12.81 -15.18
N GLN A 283 0.03 -12.14 -16.29
CA GLN A 283 -1.23 -12.11 -17.03
C GLN A 283 -1.43 -13.49 -17.68
N ILE A 284 -2.61 -14.08 -17.48
CA ILE A 284 -2.96 -15.41 -17.99
C ILE A 284 -4.03 -15.35 -19.09
N GLN A 285 -4.76 -14.26 -19.18
CA GLN A 285 -5.67 -13.91 -20.32
C GLN A 285 -5.98 -12.42 -20.32
#